data_3d96628d01a28483426796f03572019f
#
_entry.id   3d96628d01a28483426796f03572019f
#
_cell.length_a   1.000
_cell.length_b   1.000
_cell.length_c   1.000
_cell.angle_alpha   90.00
_cell.angle_beta   90.00
_cell.angle_gamma   90.00
#
_symmetry.space_group_name_H-M   'P 1'
#
loop_
_entity.id
_entity.type
_entity.pdbx_description
1 polymer ?
#
loop_
_entity_poly.entity_id
_entity_poly.type
_entity_poly.pdbx_seq_one_letter_code
_entity_poly.pdbx_strand_id
1 'polypeptide(L)'
;MTRRLLLILSLVVALCATVVATATADVEADVGLEIRLPLPALPLGPGPLYPLDAYGPRADDNAVLRWSEQTLAAIRALKTGPTVNARALAIVHTAMYDAWSAYDATAVPTRRPAGWARRPAAERTDAYKSQAVSYAAYRALLNVFPARAADFRGLMTAMGYDPDDASTDPASPTGVGNAAAAAVLAFRANDGSNQANGYADTTGYVPVNTPDQVNDPFRWQPLRFVDASGATVVQKFSTPQWGQVTPFALTSPNQFLPPGPEYKTLGLLDEEVTDTLTMSATLTDLTKVRAEYWADGPTSETPPGHWLLFAGAACRARGYDLDQSTKLTFALANAELDASIAAWNAKRRWDYVRPITAVRTRMKGKLVLAW
;
A
#
# COMPACT_ATOMS: atom_id res chain seq x y z
N MET A 1 22.88 -0.48 -10.62
CA MET A 1 21.58 -1.09 -10.27
C MET A 1 21.13 -1.91 -11.47
N THR A 2 21.19 -3.22 -11.34
CA THR A 2 21.23 -4.15 -12.47
C THR A 2 19.84 -4.49 -13.00
N ARG A 3 19.77 -4.79 -14.30
CA ARG A 3 18.60 -5.21 -15.10
C ARG A 3 17.58 -6.16 -14.39
N ARG A 4 17.99 -6.87 -13.35
CA ARG A 4 17.13 -7.81 -12.60
C ARG A 4 16.18 -7.11 -11.61
N LEU A 5 16.54 -5.97 -11.04
CA LEU A 5 15.64 -5.21 -10.15
C LEU A 5 14.55 -4.50 -10.97
N LEU A 6 14.89 -4.03 -12.16
CA LEU A 6 13.93 -3.49 -13.13
C LEU A 6 12.91 -4.54 -13.60
N LEU A 7 13.30 -5.80 -13.72
CA LEU A 7 12.42 -6.90 -14.11
C LEU A 7 11.36 -7.22 -13.04
N ILE A 8 11.72 -7.14 -11.75
CA ILE A 8 10.79 -7.40 -10.65
C ILE A 8 9.82 -6.23 -10.50
N LEU A 9 10.30 -5.01 -10.62
CA LEU A 9 9.46 -3.80 -10.61
C LEU A 9 8.49 -3.78 -11.79
N SER A 10 8.93 -4.22 -12.97
CA SER A 10 8.09 -4.36 -14.17
C SER A 10 7.00 -5.43 -14.01
N LEU A 11 7.28 -6.49 -13.24
CA LEU A 11 6.31 -7.57 -13.00
C LEU A 11 5.17 -7.10 -12.08
N VAL A 12 5.46 -6.30 -11.07
CA VAL A 12 4.45 -5.75 -10.15
C VAL A 12 3.62 -4.67 -10.84
N VAL A 13 4.23 -3.82 -11.67
CA VAL A 13 3.52 -2.81 -12.47
C VAL A 13 2.68 -3.48 -13.56
N ALA A 14 3.16 -4.56 -14.20
CA ALA A 14 2.37 -5.31 -15.18
C ALA A 14 1.18 -6.06 -14.55
N LEU A 15 1.30 -6.53 -13.30
CA LEU A 15 0.18 -7.14 -12.56
C LEU A 15 -0.91 -6.10 -12.22
N CYS A 16 -0.52 -4.86 -11.90
CA CYS A 16 -1.44 -3.75 -11.72
C CYS A 16 -2.10 -3.31 -13.04
N ALA A 17 -1.37 -3.34 -14.16
CA ALA A 17 -1.88 -2.94 -15.46
C ALA A 17 -2.87 -3.95 -16.06
N THR A 18 -2.72 -5.25 -15.83
CA THR A 18 -3.64 -6.28 -16.36
C THR A 18 -5.01 -6.29 -15.68
N VAL A 19 -5.13 -5.81 -14.45
CA VAL A 19 -6.43 -5.67 -13.77
C VAL A 19 -7.18 -4.42 -14.25
N VAL A 20 -6.49 -3.40 -14.74
CA VAL A 20 -7.09 -2.18 -15.30
C VAL A 20 -7.39 -2.30 -16.81
N ALA A 21 -6.69 -3.17 -17.53
CA ALA A 21 -6.79 -3.27 -19.00
C ALA A 21 -8.02 -4.02 -19.53
N THR A 22 -8.93 -4.51 -18.69
CA THR A 22 -10.20 -5.10 -19.16
C THR A 22 -11.35 -4.08 -19.26
N ALA A 23 -11.07 -2.81 -19.07
CA ALA A 23 -12.12 -1.77 -19.03
C ALA A 23 -11.99 -0.64 -20.09
N THR A 24 -11.01 -0.66 -20.99
CA THR A 24 -11.00 0.31 -22.11
C THR A 24 -10.38 -0.29 -23.36
N ALA A 25 -11.20 -0.58 -24.34
CA ALA A 25 -10.78 -0.64 -25.73
C ALA A 25 -10.60 0.80 -26.26
N ASP A 26 -9.57 0.98 -27.11
CA ASP A 26 -9.29 2.12 -27.96
C ASP A 26 -8.75 3.41 -27.30
N VAL A 27 -7.44 3.43 -27.09
CA VAL A 27 -6.61 4.62 -27.30
C VAL A 27 -5.33 4.18 -28.00
N GLU A 28 -5.23 4.41 -29.30
CA GLU A 28 -3.97 4.42 -30.02
C GLU A 28 -3.12 5.59 -29.50
N ALA A 29 -2.03 5.29 -28.84
CA ALA A 29 -0.94 6.22 -28.63
C ALA A 29 0.34 5.59 -29.12
N ASP A 30 0.82 6.14 -30.22
CA ASP A 30 2.10 5.86 -30.85
C ASP A 30 3.26 6.23 -29.91
N VAL A 31 3.71 5.28 -29.10
CA VAL A 31 4.98 5.31 -28.41
C VAL A 31 5.64 3.95 -28.65
N GLY A 32 6.54 3.90 -29.63
CA GLY A 32 7.26 2.71 -30.07
C GLY A 32 8.13 2.03 -29.01
N LEU A 33 7.50 1.47 -27.98
CA LEU A 33 8.13 0.53 -27.08
C LEU A 33 7.22 -0.69 -26.87
N GLU A 34 7.26 -1.61 -27.83
CA GLU A 34 6.63 -2.92 -27.73
C GLU A 34 7.38 -3.77 -26.71
N ILE A 35 6.99 -3.69 -25.43
CA ILE A 35 7.47 -4.64 -24.42
C ILE A 35 6.58 -5.87 -24.52
N ARG A 36 6.93 -6.78 -25.41
CA ARG A 36 6.41 -8.16 -25.39
C ARG A 36 7.16 -8.95 -24.32
N LEU A 37 6.63 -8.94 -23.09
CA LEU A 37 6.98 -9.96 -22.12
C LEU A 37 6.11 -11.19 -22.40
N PRO A 38 6.70 -12.37 -22.63
CA PRO A 38 5.94 -13.59 -22.58
C PRO A 38 5.56 -13.83 -21.12
N LEU A 39 4.40 -13.30 -20.73
CA LEU A 39 3.76 -13.72 -19.49
C LEU A 39 3.34 -15.18 -19.72
N PRO A 40 3.77 -16.13 -18.87
CA PRO A 40 3.16 -17.44 -18.90
C PRO A 40 1.65 -17.23 -18.73
N ALA A 41 0.86 -17.78 -19.64
CA ALA A 41 -0.59 -17.75 -19.53
C ALA A 41 -0.95 -18.34 -18.17
N LEU A 42 -1.33 -17.47 -17.23
CA LEU A 42 -1.94 -17.91 -15.99
C LEU A 42 -3.27 -18.55 -16.40
N PRO A 43 -3.55 -19.79 -16.01
CA PRO A 43 -4.83 -20.39 -16.27
C PRO A 43 -5.87 -19.58 -15.52
N LEU A 44 -6.58 -18.71 -16.22
CA LEU A 44 -7.76 -18.02 -15.71
C LEU A 44 -8.92 -19.02 -15.68
N GLY A 45 -8.81 -20.02 -14.80
CA GLY A 45 -9.94 -20.86 -14.43
C GLY A 45 -10.90 -20.07 -13.51
N PRO A 46 -12.16 -20.48 -13.40
CA PRO A 46 -13.17 -19.80 -12.58
C PRO A 46 -13.01 -20.09 -11.07
N GLY A 47 -11.80 -19.99 -10.54
CA GLY A 47 -11.49 -20.21 -9.13
C GLY A 47 -10.60 -19.08 -8.57
N PRO A 48 -10.42 -19.02 -7.25
CA PRO A 48 -9.48 -18.09 -6.64
C PRO A 48 -8.07 -18.34 -7.19
N LEU A 49 -7.28 -17.26 -7.36
CA LEU A 49 -5.89 -17.32 -7.88
C LEU A 49 -5.02 -18.29 -7.07
N TYR A 50 -5.34 -18.47 -5.80
CA TYR A 50 -4.68 -19.38 -4.87
C TYR A 50 -5.74 -20.14 -4.05
N PRO A 51 -5.41 -21.32 -3.48
CA PRO A 51 -6.27 -22.00 -2.54
C PRO A 51 -6.70 -21.08 -1.38
N LEU A 52 -7.96 -21.18 -0.93
CA LEU A 52 -8.51 -20.28 0.11
C LEU A 52 -7.70 -20.31 1.41
N ASP A 53 -7.14 -21.46 1.77
CA ASP A 53 -6.27 -21.63 2.93
C ASP A 53 -4.91 -20.90 2.81
N ALA A 54 -4.53 -20.44 1.62
CA ALA A 54 -3.34 -19.63 1.42
C ALA A 54 -3.50 -18.17 1.89
N TYR A 55 -4.76 -17.68 2.04
CA TYR A 55 -5.00 -16.27 2.42
C TYR A 55 -4.93 -16.01 3.92
N GLY A 56 -5.05 -17.05 4.76
CA GLY A 56 -4.94 -16.93 6.22
C GLY A 56 -3.53 -17.20 6.75
N PRO A 57 -3.22 -16.74 8.00
CA PRO A 57 -1.97 -17.08 8.65
C PRO A 57 -1.89 -18.58 8.94
N ARG A 58 -0.68 -19.13 8.86
CA ARG A 58 -0.38 -20.54 9.13
C ARG A 58 0.63 -20.68 10.25
N ALA A 59 0.59 -21.81 10.93
CA ALA A 59 1.53 -22.12 12.01
C ALA A 59 2.98 -22.22 11.52
N ASP A 60 3.18 -22.64 10.27
CA ASP A 60 4.47 -22.80 9.60
C ASP A 60 4.93 -21.55 8.81
N ASP A 61 4.19 -20.43 8.91
CA ASP A 61 4.61 -19.17 8.29
C ASP A 61 6.00 -18.76 8.79
N ASN A 62 6.87 -18.37 7.85
CA ASN A 62 8.17 -17.81 8.19
C ASN A 62 8.03 -16.42 8.88
N ALA A 63 9.13 -15.92 9.45
CA ALA A 63 9.12 -14.68 10.22
C ALA A 63 8.54 -13.49 9.43
N VAL A 64 8.81 -13.38 8.12
CA VAL A 64 8.32 -12.29 7.29
C VAL A 64 6.79 -12.31 7.19
N LEU A 65 6.19 -13.47 6.95
CA LEU A 65 4.74 -13.63 6.86
C LEU A 65 4.04 -13.37 8.20
N ARG A 66 4.65 -13.81 9.32
CA ARG A 66 4.12 -13.52 10.66
C ARG A 66 4.10 -12.02 10.95
N TRP A 67 5.17 -11.30 10.62
CA TRP A 67 5.23 -9.84 10.80
C TRP A 67 4.36 -9.08 9.81
N SER A 68 4.18 -9.60 8.60
CA SER A 68 3.23 -9.06 7.62
C SER A 68 1.80 -9.13 8.19
N GLU A 69 1.38 -10.29 8.69
CA GLU A 69 0.04 -10.44 9.29
C GLU A 69 -0.13 -9.56 10.54
N GLN A 70 0.90 -9.45 11.39
CA GLN A 70 0.86 -8.58 12.54
C GLN A 70 0.71 -7.10 12.14
N THR A 71 1.32 -6.70 11.03
CA THR A 71 1.18 -5.35 10.46
C THR A 71 -0.25 -5.12 9.97
N LEU A 72 -0.83 -6.09 9.24
CA LEU A 72 -2.22 -6.02 8.76
C LEU A 72 -3.22 -5.99 9.93
N ALA A 73 -2.98 -6.77 10.97
CA ALA A 73 -3.81 -6.75 12.19
C ALA A 73 -3.78 -5.37 12.87
N ALA A 74 -2.63 -4.70 12.91
CA ALA A 74 -2.52 -3.35 13.44
C ALA A 74 -3.29 -2.34 12.58
N ILE A 75 -3.21 -2.44 11.25
CA ILE A 75 -3.96 -1.58 10.32
C ILE A 75 -5.46 -1.73 10.55
N ARG A 76 -5.99 -2.95 10.59
CA ARG A 76 -7.41 -3.23 10.85
C ARG A 76 -7.88 -2.65 12.18
N ALA A 77 -7.07 -2.80 13.22
CA ALA A 77 -7.41 -2.32 14.57
C ALA A 77 -7.40 -0.80 14.69
N LEU A 78 -6.43 -0.13 14.05
CA LEU A 78 -6.24 1.32 14.15
C LEU A 78 -7.04 2.11 13.12
N LYS A 79 -7.52 1.47 12.06
CA LYS A 79 -8.33 2.08 10.99
C LYS A 79 -7.66 3.31 10.35
N THR A 80 -6.35 3.24 10.18
CA THR A 80 -5.55 4.30 9.56
C THR A 80 -5.83 4.42 8.06
N GLY A 81 -5.58 5.60 7.49
CA GLY A 81 -5.84 5.85 6.07
C GLY A 81 -4.88 5.12 5.12
N PRO A 82 -5.27 4.90 3.86
CA PRO A 82 -4.51 4.07 2.92
C PRO A 82 -3.10 4.59 2.64
N THR A 83 -2.89 5.89 2.61
CA THR A 83 -1.56 6.49 2.42
C THR A 83 -0.62 6.18 3.59
N VAL A 84 -1.11 6.36 4.82
CA VAL A 84 -0.38 6.04 6.05
C VAL A 84 -0.04 4.56 6.08
N ASN A 85 -0.97 3.69 5.68
CA ASN A 85 -0.78 2.25 5.63
C ASN A 85 0.26 1.85 4.58
N ALA A 86 0.21 2.41 3.36
CA ALA A 86 1.23 2.16 2.34
C ALA A 86 2.64 2.51 2.84
N ARG A 87 2.78 3.66 3.52
CA ARG A 87 4.05 4.07 4.10
C ARG A 87 4.50 3.16 5.25
N ALA A 88 3.59 2.76 6.13
CA ALA A 88 3.91 1.85 7.22
C ALA A 88 4.40 0.49 6.70
N LEU A 89 3.71 -0.08 5.70
CA LEU A 89 4.12 -1.31 5.03
C LEU A 89 5.51 -1.16 4.42
N ALA A 90 5.77 -0.08 3.68
CA ALA A 90 7.09 0.18 3.09
C ALA A 90 8.20 0.28 4.15
N ILE A 91 7.96 0.96 5.28
CA ILE A 91 8.93 1.09 6.37
C ILE A 91 9.24 -0.28 6.98
N VAL A 92 8.21 -1.05 7.34
CA VAL A 92 8.37 -2.36 7.98
C VAL A 92 9.10 -3.33 7.06
N HIS A 93 8.66 -3.46 5.80
CA HIS A 93 9.25 -4.41 4.87
C HIS A 93 10.65 -3.97 4.38
N THR A 94 10.93 -2.67 4.33
CA THR A 94 12.28 -2.18 4.05
C THR A 94 13.22 -2.47 5.21
N ALA A 95 12.79 -2.27 6.46
CA ALA A 95 13.60 -2.61 7.64
C ALA A 95 13.90 -4.10 7.70
N MET A 96 12.91 -4.97 7.42
CA MET A 96 13.11 -6.41 7.33
C MET A 96 14.11 -6.79 6.22
N TYR A 97 13.96 -6.20 5.03
CA TYR A 97 14.87 -6.44 3.90
C TYR A 97 16.31 -5.99 4.22
N ASP A 98 16.49 -4.82 4.81
CA ASP A 98 17.80 -4.29 5.14
C ASP A 98 18.51 -5.15 6.20
N ALA A 99 17.78 -5.65 7.20
CA ALA A 99 18.30 -6.61 8.18
C ALA A 99 18.67 -7.95 7.52
N TRP A 100 17.77 -8.50 6.71
CA TRP A 100 17.99 -9.75 5.98
C TRP A 100 19.19 -9.65 5.03
N SER A 101 19.42 -8.50 4.40
CA SER A 101 20.49 -8.30 3.42
C SER A 101 21.89 -8.59 3.97
N ALA A 102 22.09 -8.47 5.27
CA ALA A 102 23.34 -8.83 5.91
C ALA A 102 23.64 -10.34 5.84
N TYR A 103 22.61 -11.16 5.72
CA TYR A 103 22.69 -12.62 5.68
C TYR A 103 22.46 -13.20 4.25
N ASP A 104 22.33 -12.36 3.23
CA ASP A 104 22.28 -12.79 1.83
C ASP A 104 23.67 -12.66 1.17
N ALA A 105 23.92 -13.46 0.16
CA ALA A 105 25.21 -13.49 -0.52
C ALA A 105 25.50 -12.23 -1.35
N THR A 106 24.45 -11.57 -1.86
CA THR A 106 24.56 -10.52 -2.88
C THR A 106 23.75 -9.27 -2.56
N ALA A 107 22.69 -9.38 -1.74
CA ALA A 107 21.82 -8.26 -1.41
C ALA A 107 22.58 -7.12 -0.73
N VAL A 108 22.13 -5.90 -0.96
CA VAL A 108 22.68 -4.68 -0.36
C VAL A 108 21.53 -3.96 0.33
N PRO A 109 21.71 -3.45 1.56
CA PRO A 109 20.66 -2.71 2.25
C PRO A 109 20.35 -1.40 1.51
N THR A 110 19.11 -0.99 1.58
CA THR A 110 18.67 0.31 1.01
C THR A 110 19.22 1.48 1.81
N ARG A 111 19.33 1.27 3.13
CA ARG A 111 19.95 2.20 4.09
C ARG A 111 21.02 1.44 4.87
N ARG A 112 22.25 1.80 4.62
CA ARG A 112 23.38 1.11 5.26
C ARG A 112 23.57 1.62 6.69
N PRO A 113 23.29 0.82 7.72
CA PRO A 113 23.58 1.20 9.11
C PRO A 113 25.09 1.36 9.34
N ALA A 114 25.46 2.14 10.36
CA ALA A 114 26.84 2.20 10.81
C ALA A 114 27.32 0.79 11.23
N GLY A 115 28.52 0.41 10.81
CA GLY A 115 29.08 -0.91 11.11
C GLY A 115 28.48 -2.07 10.29
N TRP A 116 27.57 -1.81 9.35
CA TRP A 116 27.00 -2.87 8.53
C TRP A 116 28.10 -3.63 7.76
N ALA A 117 28.09 -4.94 7.91
CA ALA A 117 28.92 -5.86 7.15
C ALA A 117 28.11 -7.10 6.77
N ARG A 118 28.42 -7.67 5.62
CA ARG A 118 27.86 -8.96 5.23
C ARG A 118 28.36 -10.05 6.17
N ARG A 119 27.43 -10.83 6.70
CA ARG A 119 27.75 -11.89 7.65
C ARG A 119 28.47 -13.08 6.97
N PRO A 120 29.34 -13.78 7.69
CA PRO A 120 29.97 -15.00 7.19
C PRO A 120 28.96 -16.02 6.67
N ALA A 121 29.35 -16.84 5.71
CA ALA A 121 28.43 -17.82 5.11
C ALA A 121 27.83 -18.80 6.14
N ALA A 122 28.60 -19.18 7.16
CA ALA A 122 28.15 -20.07 8.24
C ALA A 122 27.03 -19.44 9.11
N GLU A 123 26.89 -18.11 9.11
CA GLU A 123 25.87 -17.40 9.89
C GLU A 123 24.60 -17.10 9.06
N ARG A 124 24.59 -17.38 7.76
CA ARG A 124 23.45 -17.09 6.88
C ARG A 124 22.36 -18.15 6.97
N THR A 125 22.03 -18.53 8.19
CA THR A 125 21.00 -19.52 8.51
C THR A 125 19.63 -18.86 8.63
N ASP A 126 18.55 -19.64 8.44
CA ASP A 126 17.19 -19.17 8.62
C ASP A 126 16.91 -18.68 10.05
N ALA A 127 17.58 -19.27 11.06
CA ALA A 127 17.49 -18.82 12.44
C ALA A 127 18.02 -17.38 12.60
N TYR A 128 19.20 -17.07 12.09
CA TYR A 128 19.77 -15.73 12.18
C TYR A 128 19.01 -14.72 11.35
N LYS A 129 18.57 -15.10 10.14
CA LYS A 129 17.71 -14.26 9.31
C LYS A 129 16.39 -13.95 9.98
N SER A 130 15.69 -14.95 10.53
CA SER A 130 14.43 -14.80 11.25
C SER A 130 14.56 -13.88 12.44
N GLN A 131 15.62 -14.00 13.23
CA GLN A 131 15.87 -13.14 14.37
C GLN A 131 16.11 -11.69 13.93
N ALA A 132 17.00 -11.45 12.97
CA ALA A 132 17.30 -10.11 12.49
C ALA A 132 16.07 -9.42 11.88
N VAL A 133 15.32 -10.13 11.03
CA VAL A 133 14.05 -9.67 10.46
C VAL A 133 13.04 -9.31 11.54
N SER A 134 12.93 -10.15 12.59
CA SER A 134 11.97 -9.92 13.67
C SER A 134 12.28 -8.67 14.48
N TYR A 135 13.53 -8.44 14.86
CA TYR A 135 13.91 -7.21 15.54
C TYR A 135 13.69 -5.97 14.67
N ALA A 136 14.01 -6.07 13.38
CA ALA A 136 13.76 -4.96 12.45
C ALA A 136 12.28 -4.63 12.33
N ALA A 137 11.42 -5.63 12.11
CA ALA A 137 9.98 -5.45 12.04
C ALA A 137 9.40 -4.89 13.35
N TYR A 138 9.80 -5.45 14.48
CA TYR A 138 9.36 -5.03 15.81
C TYR A 138 9.65 -3.54 16.05
N ARG A 139 10.91 -3.10 15.85
CA ARG A 139 11.28 -1.68 16.03
C ARG A 139 10.56 -0.76 15.06
N ALA A 140 10.41 -1.17 13.80
CA ALA A 140 9.66 -0.40 12.82
C ALA A 140 8.19 -0.25 13.22
N LEU A 141 7.53 -1.33 13.65
CA LEU A 141 6.14 -1.34 14.08
C LEU A 141 5.89 -0.50 15.34
N LEU A 142 6.81 -0.54 16.32
CA LEU A 142 6.72 0.35 17.50
C LEU A 142 6.72 1.83 17.11
N ASN A 143 7.39 2.21 16.02
CA ASN A 143 7.42 3.59 15.54
C ASN A 143 6.14 3.97 14.78
N VAL A 144 5.68 3.10 13.85
CA VAL A 144 4.56 3.44 12.97
C VAL A 144 3.19 3.20 13.63
N PHE A 145 3.10 2.24 14.56
CA PHE A 145 1.87 1.85 15.23
C PHE A 145 2.05 1.67 16.75
N PRO A 146 2.51 2.70 17.49
CA PRO A 146 2.87 2.58 18.92
C PRO A 146 1.71 2.12 19.80
N ALA A 147 0.47 2.40 19.41
CA ALA A 147 -0.72 1.96 20.16
C ALA A 147 -0.92 0.44 20.18
N ARG A 148 -0.19 -0.32 19.35
CA ARG A 148 -0.23 -1.78 19.29
C ARG A 148 1.05 -2.44 19.83
N ALA A 149 1.84 -1.72 20.61
CA ALA A 149 3.11 -2.19 21.15
C ALA A 149 3.00 -3.52 21.91
N ALA A 150 1.91 -3.72 22.66
CA ALA A 150 1.68 -4.97 23.40
C ALA A 150 1.59 -6.20 22.50
N ASP A 151 0.91 -6.07 21.34
CA ASP A 151 0.78 -7.17 20.40
C ASP A 151 2.12 -7.52 19.75
N PHE A 152 2.89 -6.51 19.41
CA PHE A 152 4.22 -6.70 18.82
C PHE A 152 5.19 -7.36 19.82
N ARG A 153 5.12 -6.94 21.10
CA ARG A 153 5.87 -7.62 22.18
C ARG A 153 5.45 -9.08 22.30
N GLY A 154 4.14 -9.34 22.28
CA GLY A 154 3.60 -10.69 22.36
C GLY A 154 4.15 -11.59 21.26
N LEU A 155 4.22 -11.08 20.01
CA LEU A 155 4.78 -11.85 18.90
C LEU A 155 6.28 -12.12 19.09
N MET A 156 7.09 -11.12 19.52
CA MET A 156 8.52 -11.34 19.84
C MET A 156 8.70 -12.47 20.86
N THR A 157 7.96 -12.41 21.97
CA THR A 157 8.01 -13.43 23.02
C THR A 157 7.56 -14.81 22.51
N ALA A 158 6.50 -14.87 21.71
CA ALA A 158 6.01 -16.12 21.11
C ALA A 158 7.01 -16.73 20.11
N MET A 159 7.86 -15.91 19.51
CA MET A 159 8.96 -16.36 18.65
C MET A 159 10.25 -16.68 19.42
N GLY A 160 10.26 -16.54 20.74
CA GLY A 160 11.41 -16.83 21.61
C GLY A 160 12.45 -15.70 21.65
N TYR A 161 12.09 -14.48 21.28
CA TYR A 161 12.99 -13.32 21.30
C TYR A 161 12.67 -12.40 22.48
N ASP A 162 13.71 -11.78 23.04
CA ASP A 162 13.56 -10.75 24.07
C ASP A 162 13.21 -9.39 23.43
N PRO A 163 12.00 -8.86 23.64
CA PRO A 163 11.60 -7.56 23.09
C PRO A 163 12.37 -6.38 23.71
N ASP A 164 13.03 -6.56 24.86
CA ASP A 164 13.79 -5.51 25.54
C ASP A 164 15.26 -5.48 25.12
N ASP A 165 15.74 -6.50 24.37
CA ASP A 165 17.10 -6.50 23.84
C ASP A 165 17.28 -5.38 22.80
N ALA A 166 17.91 -4.28 23.21
CA ALA A 166 18.21 -3.12 22.40
C ALA A 166 19.65 -3.11 21.86
N SER A 167 20.34 -4.26 21.85
CA SER A 167 21.70 -4.38 21.33
C SER A 167 21.78 -3.80 19.91
N THR A 168 22.87 -3.11 19.62
CA THR A 168 23.25 -2.62 18.28
C THR A 168 24.55 -3.28 17.79
N ASP A 169 24.96 -4.39 18.44
CA ASP A 169 26.14 -5.14 18.04
C ASP A 169 25.98 -5.68 16.60
N PRO A 170 26.76 -5.21 15.62
CA PRO A 170 26.63 -5.62 14.22
C PRO A 170 27.00 -7.11 14.00
N ALA A 171 27.57 -7.77 15.00
CA ALA A 171 27.87 -9.20 14.96
C ALA A 171 26.68 -10.07 15.37
N SER A 172 25.69 -9.54 16.05
CA SER A 172 24.50 -10.27 16.50
C SER A 172 23.29 -10.05 15.60
N PRO A 173 22.40 -11.05 15.41
CA PRO A 173 21.16 -10.86 14.65
C PRO A 173 20.24 -9.78 15.25
N THR A 174 20.16 -9.69 16.57
CA THR A 174 19.44 -8.61 17.27
C THR A 174 19.97 -7.24 16.87
N GLY A 175 21.29 -7.05 16.96
CA GLY A 175 21.90 -5.76 16.66
C GLY A 175 21.78 -5.37 15.19
N VAL A 176 21.92 -6.35 14.28
CA VAL A 176 21.67 -6.14 12.83
C VAL A 176 20.23 -5.67 12.61
N GLY A 177 19.24 -6.33 13.22
CA GLY A 177 17.83 -5.97 13.09
C GLY A 177 17.53 -4.57 13.65
N ASN A 178 17.98 -4.30 14.87
CA ASN A 178 17.79 -2.99 15.53
C ASN A 178 18.44 -1.86 14.72
N ALA A 179 19.68 -2.05 14.22
CA ALA A 179 20.38 -1.05 13.42
C ALA A 179 19.74 -0.80 12.06
N ALA A 180 19.25 -1.86 11.38
CA ALA A 180 18.53 -1.73 10.12
C ALA A 180 17.25 -0.91 10.30
N ALA A 181 16.43 -1.22 11.30
CA ALA A 181 15.24 -0.45 11.61
C ALA A 181 15.58 1.02 11.90
N ALA A 182 16.58 1.28 12.74
CA ALA A 182 16.99 2.63 13.09
C ALA A 182 17.40 3.45 11.85
N ALA A 183 18.13 2.86 10.90
CA ALA A 183 18.55 3.53 9.67
C ALA A 183 17.37 3.87 8.77
N VAL A 184 16.42 2.95 8.60
CA VAL A 184 15.19 3.18 7.81
C VAL A 184 14.32 4.25 8.46
N LEU A 185 14.12 4.17 9.77
CA LEU A 185 13.31 5.14 10.53
C LEU A 185 13.93 6.53 10.50
N ALA A 186 15.24 6.65 10.65
CA ALA A 186 15.95 7.93 10.54
C ALA A 186 15.76 8.57 9.16
N PHE A 187 15.84 7.77 8.09
CA PHE A 187 15.59 8.25 6.73
C PHE A 187 14.13 8.73 6.54
N ARG A 188 13.18 8.00 7.13
CA ARG A 188 11.75 8.29 6.98
C ARG A 188 11.22 9.34 7.96
N ALA A 189 12.00 9.75 8.95
CA ALA A 189 11.57 10.72 9.97
C ALA A 189 11.13 12.06 9.37
N ASN A 190 11.80 12.51 8.30
CA ASN A 190 11.56 13.78 7.65
C ASN A 190 11.24 13.61 6.14
N ASP A 191 10.51 12.57 5.79
CA ASP A 191 10.23 12.23 4.40
C ASP A 191 9.06 13.01 3.75
N GLY A 192 8.50 14.00 4.45
CA GLY A 192 7.38 14.82 3.97
C GLY A 192 6.00 14.31 4.41
N SER A 193 5.91 13.15 5.04
CA SER A 193 4.62 12.60 5.53
C SER A 193 4.05 13.33 6.74
N ASN A 194 4.88 14.02 7.50
CA ASN A 194 4.54 14.70 8.75
C ASN A 194 4.03 13.75 9.85
N GLN A 195 4.62 12.55 9.95
CA GLN A 195 4.26 11.54 10.95
C GLN A 195 4.34 12.09 12.39
N ALA A 196 5.37 12.87 12.71
CA ALA A 196 5.59 13.41 14.05
C ALA A 196 4.42 14.30 14.54
N ASN A 197 3.65 14.87 13.61
CA ASN A 197 2.46 15.68 13.90
C ASN A 197 1.16 14.96 13.45
N GLY A 198 1.12 13.64 13.55
CA GLY A 198 -0.07 12.84 13.25
C GLY A 198 -0.52 12.92 11.80
N TYR A 199 0.41 13.10 10.84
CA TYR A 199 0.14 13.24 9.41
C TYR A 199 -0.74 14.45 9.06
N ALA A 200 -0.74 15.49 9.89
CA ALA A 200 -1.47 16.73 9.64
C ALA A 200 -1.07 17.36 8.31
N ASP A 201 -2.04 18.01 7.65
CA ASP A 201 -1.80 18.72 6.39
C ASP A 201 -0.78 19.84 6.56
N THR A 202 0.22 19.86 5.69
CA THR A 202 1.27 20.91 5.62
C THR A 202 1.10 21.83 4.41
N THR A 203 0.08 21.58 3.57
CA THR A 203 -0.15 22.34 2.33
C THR A 203 -1.16 23.46 2.47
N GLY A 204 -1.92 23.48 3.57
CA GLY A 204 -3.00 24.44 3.78
C GLY A 204 -4.17 24.23 2.81
N TYR A 205 -4.44 22.98 2.39
CA TYR A 205 -5.51 22.67 1.46
C TYR A 205 -6.89 23.03 2.02
N VAL A 206 -7.64 23.80 1.24
CA VAL A 206 -9.05 24.14 1.53
C VAL A 206 -9.90 23.71 0.33
N PRO A 207 -10.94 22.89 0.53
CA PRO A 207 -11.86 22.51 -0.55
C PRO A 207 -12.58 23.73 -1.14
N VAL A 208 -12.78 23.74 -2.48
CA VAL A 208 -13.61 24.75 -3.15
C VAL A 208 -15.09 24.60 -2.77
N ASN A 209 -15.54 23.35 -2.66
CA ASN A 209 -16.90 23.02 -2.27
C ASN A 209 -17.01 22.83 -0.77
N THR A 210 -18.16 23.18 -0.19
CA THR A 210 -18.49 22.85 1.19
C THR A 210 -19.35 21.59 1.27
N PRO A 211 -19.54 20.98 2.46
CA PRO A 211 -20.43 19.83 2.59
C PRO A 211 -21.87 20.08 2.12
N ASP A 212 -22.30 21.32 2.19
CA ASP A 212 -23.70 21.74 1.95
C ASP A 212 -23.89 22.43 0.58
N GLN A 213 -22.80 22.89 -0.05
CA GLN A 213 -22.86 23.67 -1.27
C GLN A 213 -21.77 23.26 -2.26
N VAL A 214 -22.20 23.00 -3.49
CA VAL A 214 -21.32 22.81 -4.64
C VAL A 214 -21.10 24.17 -5.32
N ASN A 215 -19.93 24.77 -5.13
CA ASN A 215 -19.53 26.01 -5.75
C ASN A 215 -18.94 25.78 -7.14
N ASP A 216 -18.26 24.65 -7.33
CA ASP A 216 -17.72 24.18 -8.61
C ASP A 216 -18.05 22.69 -8.79
N PRO A 217 -18.86 22.31 -9.79
CA PRO A 217 -19.29 20.93 -10.01
C PRO A 217 -18.16 20.00 -10.48
N PHE A 218 -17.00 20.53 -10.86
CA PHE A 218 -15.83 19.75 -11.26
C PHE A 218 -14.84 19.53 -10.13
N ARG A 219 -15.07 20.09 -8.94
CA ARG A 219 -14.17 20.00 -7.81
C ARG A 219 -14.68 19.02 -6.75
N TRP A 220 -13.73 18.44 -6.03
CA TRP A 220 -14.02 17.57 -4.90
C TRP A 220 -14.89 18.26 -3.85
N GLN A 221 -15.86 17.52 -3.32
CA GLN A 221 -16.73 17.98 -2.25
C GLN A 221 -16.53 17.11 -1.00
N PRO A 222 -16.26 17.70 0.19
CA PRO A 222 -16.35 17.00 1.44
C PRO A 222 -17.80 16.58 1.69
N LEU A 223 -18.01 15.30 2.08
CA LEU A 223 -19.35 14.79 2.37
C LEU A 223 -19.60 14.76 3.87
N ARG A 224 -20.88 14.86 4.26
CA ARG A 224 -21.34 14.51 5.60
C ARG A 224 -21.71 13.04 5.65
N PHE A 225 -21.32 12.38 6.70
CA PHE A 225 -21.76 11.01 7.00
C PHE A 225 -21.96 10.86 8.52
N VAL A 226 -22.71 9.84 8.90
CA VAL A 226 -22.87 9.47 10.31
C VAL A 226 -21.86 8.37 10.61
N ASP A 227 -21.02 8.55 11.59
CA ASP A 227 -20.03 7.56 12.00
C ASP A 227 -20.66 6.46 12.88
N ALA A 228 -19.86 5.50 13.29
CA ALA A 228 -20.30 4.37 14.09
C ALA A 228 -20.80 4.77 15.49
N SER A 229 -20.50 5.98 15.97
CA SER A 229 -21.00 6.52 17.24
C SER A 229 -22.34 7.25 17.07
N GLY A 230 -22.84 7.41 15.85
CA GLY A 230 -24.01 8.21 15.52
C GLY A 230 -23.71 9.70 15.35
N ALA A 231 -22.47 10.13 15.43
CA ALA A 231 -22.08 11.52 15.23
C ALA A 231 -22.02 11.90 13.76
N THR A 232 -22.50 13.10 13.42
CA THR A 232 -22.32 13.65 12.06
C THR A 232 -20.91 14.16 11.89
N VAL A 233 -20.19 13.59 10.94
CA VAL A 233 -18.80 13.90 10.63
C VAL A 233 -18.69 14.47 9.22
N VAL A 234 -17.85 15.47 9.04
CA VAL A 234 -17.48 16.00 7.71
C VAL A 234 -16.19 15.33 7.24
N GLN A 235 -16.25 14.76 6.04
CA GLN A 235 -15.09 14.14 5.41
C GLN A 235 -13.99 15.17 5.17
N LYS A 236 -12.75 14.82 5.53
CA LYS A 236 -11.57 15.61 5.19
C LYS A 236 -10.86 14.97 3.98
N PHE A 237 -10.20 15.80 3.18
CA PHE A 237 -9.26 15.29 2.19
C PHE A 237 -8.10 14.62 2.95
N SER A 238 -7.91 13.33 2.71
CA SER A 238 -6.89 12.56 3.43
C SER A 238 -5.49 12.94 2.95
N THR A 239 -4.63 13.35 3.88
CA THR A 239 -3.20 13.61 3.65
C THR A 239 -2.91 14.43 2.38
N PRO A 240 -3.33 15.71 2.27
CA PRO A 240 -3.14 16.52 1.07
C PRO A 240 -1.67 16.72 0.68
N GLN A 241 -0.75 16.59 1.64
CA GLN A 241 0.70 16.69 1.47
C GLN A 241 1.36 15.44 0.84
N TRP A 242 0.60 14.36 0.58
CA TRP A 242 1.21 13.06 0.25
C TRP A 242 2.05 13.04 -1.03
N GLY A 243 1.76 13.94 -1.99
CA GLY A 243 2.61 14.17 -3.16
C GLY A 243 4.00 14.73 -2.84
N GLN A 244 4.26 15.14 -1.58
CA GLN A 244 5.56 15.64 -1.12
C GLN A 244 6.38 14.57 -0.38
N VAL A 245 5.79 13.39 -0.16
CA VAL A 245 6.50 12.28 0.51
C VAL A 245 7.61 11.77 -0.40
N THR A 246 8.78 11.55 0.21
CA THR A 246 9.95 11.01 -0.51
C THR A 246 9.64 9.58 -0.98
N PRO A 247 9.61 9.34 -2.30
CA PRO A 247 9.33 8.02 -2.85
C PRO A 247 10.49 7.04 -2.63
N PHE A 248 10.26 5.78 -2.97
CA PHE A 248 11.30 4.76 -2.93
C PHE A 248 12.06 4.67 -4.27
N ALA A 249 11.36 4.50 -5.37
CA ALA A 249 11.92 4.31 -6.70
C ALA A 249 11.52 5.39 -7.71
N LEU A 250 10.39 6.08 -7.50
CA LEU A 250 9.99 7.17 -8.39
C LEU A 250 11.03 8.29 -8.34
N THR A 251 11.31 8.88 -9.48
CA THR A 251 12.17 10.07 -9.60
C THR A 251 11.45 11.35 -9.18
N SER A 252 10.13 11.35 -9.32
CA SER A 252 9.26 12.43 -8.83
C SER A 252 7.82 11.93 -8.70
N PRO A 253 6.96 12.60 -7.91
CA PRO A 253 5.53 12.28 -7.81
C PRO A 253 4.78 12.50 -9.12
N ASN A 254 5.35 13.23 -10.07
CA ASN A 254 4.78 13.50 -11.39
C ASN A 254 5.21 12.51 -12.48
N GLN A 255 6.08 11.55 -12.17
CA GLN A 255 6.67 10.65 -13.18
C GLN A 255 5.60 9.92 -14.01
N PHE A 256 4.48 9.56 -13.40
CA PHE A 256 3.34 8.90 -14.05
C PHE A 256 2.05 9.71 -13.85
N LEU A 257 2.16 11.05 -13.79
CA LEU A 257 0.99 11.88 -13.64
C LEU A 257 0.14 11.78 -14.90
N PRO A 258 -1.12 11.30 -14.82
CA PRO A 258 -2.00 11.25 -15.96
C PRO A 258 -2.34 12.67 -16.43
N PRO A 259 -2.73 12.84 -17.71
CA PRO A 259 -3.34 14.08 -18.16
C PRO A 259 -4.54 14.40 -17.24
N GLY A 260 -4.78 15.67 -17.01
CA GLY A 260 -5.92 16.08 -16.19
C GLY A 260 -7.23 15.70 -16.85
N PRO A 261 -8.33 15.72 -16.08
CA PRO A 261 -9.64 15.57 -16.67
C PRO A 261 -9.79 16.61 -17.77
N GLU A 262 -9.98 16.17 -19.00
CA GLU A 262 -10.18 17.07 -20.15
C GLU A 262 -11.52 17.80 -20.04
N TYR A 263 -12.37 17.36 -19.15
CA TYR A 263 -13.76 17.73 -18.99
C TYR A 263 -13.93 18.93 -18.07
N LYS A 264 -13.97 20.05 -18.68
CA LYS A 264 -14.55 21.25 -18.06
C LYS A 264 -15.89 21.59 -18.67
N THR A 265 -16.54 20.64 -19.34
CA THR A 265 -17.87 20.82 -19.92
C THR A 265 -18.87 19.93 -19.18
N LEU A 266 -20.04 20.51 -18.90
CA LEU A 266 -21.12 19.77 -18.23
C LEU A 266 -21.63 18.59 -19.07
N GLY A 267 -21.52 18.64 -20.38
CA GLY A 267 -21.94 17.55 -21.28
C GLY A 267 -21.15 16.26 -21.05
N LEU A 268 -19.81 16.36 -20.96
CA LEU A 268 -18.96 15.18 -20.67
C LEU A 268 -19.18 14.64 -19.26
N LEU A 269 -19.40 15.54 -18.28
CA LEU A 269 -19.77 15.11 -16.93
C LEU A 269 -21.11 14.36 -16.93
N ASP A 270 -22.07 14.75 -17.78
CA ASP A 270 -23.37 14.07 -17.92
C ASP A 270 -23.21 12.66 -18.52
N GLU A 271 -22.27 12.45 -19.44
CA GLU A 271 -21.95 11.12 -19.98
C GLU A 271 -21.42 10.21 -18.88
N GLU A 272 -20.42 10.63 -18.09
CA GLU A 272 -19.88 9.86 -16.98
C GLU A 272 -20.94 9.56 -15.89
N VAL A 273 -21.82 10.53 -15.60
CA VAL A 273 -22.93 10.32 -14.68
C VAL A 273 -23.89 9.26 -15.22
N THR A 274 -24.20 9.30 -16.51
CA THR A 274 -25.08 8.34 -17.18
C THR A 274 -24.49 6.93 -17.13
N ASP A 275 -23.20 6.80 -17.40
CA ASP A 275 -22.49 5.51 -17.32
C ASP A 275 -22.51 4.96 -15.90
N THR A 276 -22.21 5.78 -14.91
CA THR A 276 -22.26 5.39 -13.49
C THR A 276 -23.66 4.90 -13.09
N LEU A 277 -24.71 5.59 -13.50
CA LEU A 277 -26.10 5.21 -13.23
C LEU A 277 -26.50 3.94 -13.96
N THR A 278 -26.08 3.77 -15.22
CA THR A 278 -26.33 2.56 -16.01
C THR A 278 -25.67 1.34 -15.34
N MET A 279 -24.41 1.48 -14.92
CA MET A 279 -23.72 0.42 -14.19
C MET A 279 -24.44 0.07 -12.89
N SER A 280 -24.86 1.08 -12.11
CA SER A 280 -25.59 0.87 -10.87
C SER A 280 -26.97 0.19 -11.08
N ALA A 281 -27.67 0.55 -12.16
CA ALA A 281 -28.98 0.00 -12.50
C ALA A 281 -28.92 -1.45 -13.02
N THR A 282 -27.78 -1.88 -13.55
CA THR A 282 -27.58 -3.20 -14.17
C THR A 282 -26.74 -4.15 -13.33
N LEU A 283 -26.53 -3.85 -12.06
CA LEU A 283 -25.75 -4.69 -11.15
C LEU A 283 -26.36 -6.09 -11.01
N THR A 284 -25.49 -7.09 -11.15
CA THR A 284 -25.76 -8.48 -10.81
C THR A 284 -25.17 -8.82 -9.44
N ASP A 285 -25.55 -9.94 -8.82
CA ASP A 285 -24.96 -10.37 -7.56
C ASP A 285 -23.43 -10.50 -7.65
N LEU A 286 -22.92 -10.98 -8.78
CA LEU A 286 -21.48 -11.06 -9.01
C LEU A 286 -20.80 -9.67 -9.02
N THR A 287 -21.39 -8.69 -9.68
CA THR A 287 -20.82 -7.33 -9.75
C THR A 287 -20.94 -6.60 -8.42
N LYS A 288 -22.00 -6.86 -7.63
CA LYS A 288 -22.13 -6.37 -6.25
C LYS A 288 -21.03 -6.93 -5.35
N VAL A 289 -20.82 -8.27 -5.38
CA VAL A 289 -19.73 -8.91 -4.62
C VAL A 289 -18.37 -8.33 -5.02
N ARG A 290 -18.14 -8.09 -6.31
CA ARG A 290 -16.89 -7.44 -6.77
C ARG A 290 -16.73 -6.03 -6.22
N ALA A 291 -17.80 -5.24 -6.21
CA ALA A 291 -17.77 -3.89 -5.68
C ALA A 291 -17.46 -3.88 -4.18
N GLU A 292 -18.08 -4.76 -3.39
CA GLU A 292 -17.80 -4.89 -1.96
C GLU A 292 -16.41 -5.42 -1.68
N TYR A 293 -15.94 -6.41 -2.45
CA TYR A 293 -14.61 -6.99 -2.32
C TYR A 293 -13.50 -5.95 -2.50
N TRP A 294 -13.65 -5.02 -3.45
CA TRP A 294 -12.67 -3.98 -3.72
C TRP A 294 -12.95 -2.65 -3.02
N ALA A 295 -13.96 -2.59 -2.15
CA ALA A 295 -14.31 -1.36 -1.43
C ALA A 295 -13.22 -0.91 -0.47
N ASP A 296 -12.51 -1.85 0.16
CA ASP A 296 -11.37 -1.62 1.07
C ASP A 296 -11.59 -0.46 2.04
N GLY A 297 -12.74 -0.50 2.71
CA GLY A 297 -13.17 0.55 3.62
C GLY A 297 -12.29 0.68 4.88
N PRO A 298 -12.60 1.64 5.78
CA PRO A 298 -11.76 1.95 6.95
C PRO A 298 -11.60 0.82 7.96
N THR A 299 -12.40 -0.24 7.87
CA THR A 299 -12.32 -1.41 8.76
C THR A 299 -11.56 -2.59 8.14
N SER A 300 -11.09 -2.43 6.90
CA SER A 300 -10.24 -3.39 6.19
C SER A 300 -8.77 -3.05 6.31
N GLU A 301 -7.93 -3.82 5.64
CA GLU A 301 -6.51 -3.57 5.46
C GLU A 301 -6.23 -2.37 4.56
N THR A 302 -7.26 -1.76 3.97
CA THR A 302 -7.17 -0.76 2.90
C THR A 302 -6.44 -1.29 1.64
N PRO A 303 -6.48 -0.63 0.48
CA PRO A 303 -5.89 -1.19 -0.74
C PRO A 303 -4.44 -1.69 -0.59
N PRO A 304 -3.52 -0.98 0.08
CA PRO A 304 -2.16 -1.50 0.23
C PRO A 304 -2.09 -2.82 1.01
N GLY A 305 -2.85 -2.94 2.11
CA GLY A 305 -2.86 -4.17 2.89
C GLY A 305 -3.52 -5.33 2.14
N HIS A 306 -4.53 -5.06 1.30
CA HIS A 306 -5.15 -6.06 0.45
C HIS A 306 -4.15 -6.68 -0.53
N TRP A 307 -3.30 -5.89 -1.15
CA TRP A 307 -2.22 -6.41 -1.99
C TRP A 307 -1.19 -7.22 -1.20
N LEU A 308 -0.92 -6.84 0.05
CA LEU A 308 -0.04 -7.63 0.91
C LEU A 308 -0.66 -8.99 1.27
N LEU A 309 -1.99 -9.10 1.43
CA LEU A 309 -2.68 -10.40 1.57
C LEU A 309 -2.43 -11.29 0.34
N PHE A 310 -2.51 -10.73 -0.88
CA PHE A 310 -2.19 -11.49 -2.09
C PHE A 310 -0.73 -11.94 -2.11
N ALA A 311 0.22 -11.10 -1.69
CA ALA A 311 1.62 -11.49 -1.60
C ALA A 311 1.80 -12.64 -0.59
N GLY A 312 1.15 -12.56 0.57
CA GLY A 312 1.16 -13.66 1.55
C GLY A 312 0.57 -14.95 0.99
N ALA A 313 -0.56 -14.87 0.31
CA ALA A 313 -1.16 -16.02 -0.38
C ALA A 313 -0.25 -16.62 -1.44
N ALA A 314 0.43 -15.77 -2.23
CA ALA A 314 1.41 -16.21 -3.22
C ALA A 314 2.60 -16.93 -2.58
N CYS A 315 3.13 -16.38 -1.48
CA CYS A 315 4.24 -17.00 -0.76
C CYS A 315 3.86 -18.40 -0.25
N ARG A 316 2.69 -18.53 0.38
CA ARG A 316 2.21 -19.81 0.93
C ARG A 316 1.90 -20.82 -0.17
N ALA A 317 1.21 -20.42 -1.22
CA ALA A 317 0.84 -21.30 -2.32
C ALA A 317 2.05 -21.81 -3.11
N ARG A 318 3.12 -21.03 -3.16
CA ARG A 318 4.36 -21.38 -3.87
C ARG A 318 5.44 -21.99 -2.99
N GLY A 319 5.18 -22.12 -1.67
CA GLY A 319 6.15 -22.61 -0.71
C GLY A 319 7.42 -21.75 -0.63
N TYR A 320 7.25 -20.41 -0.71
CA TYR A 320 8.38 -19.49 -0.65
C TYR A 320 9.05 -19.54 0.73
N ASP A 321 10.37 -19.67 0.70
CA ASP A 321 11.21 -19.56 1.89
C ASP A 321 11.26 -18.11 2.42
N LEU A 322 12.00 -17.90 3.50
CA LEU A 322 12.17 -16.58 4.10
C LEU A 322 12.81 -15.58 3.13
N ASP A 323 13.79 -16.02 2.34
CA ASP A 323 14.51 -15.15 1.40
C ASP A 323 13.60 -14.67 0.27
N GLN A 324 12.79 -15.57 -0.27
CA GLN A 324 11.84 -15.27 -1.34
C GLN A 324 10.71 -14.38 -0.83
N SER A 325 10.18 -14.69 0.37
CA SER A 325 9.13 -13.89 1.02
C SER A 325 9.62 -12.47 1.31
N THR A 326 10.85 -12.31 1.84
CA THR A 326 11.45 -11.00 2.08
C THR A 326 11.53 -10.16 0.81
N LYS A 327 12.00 -10.76 -0.29
CA LYS A 327 12.16 -10.06 -1.58
C LYS A 327 10.82 -9.62 -2.17
N LEU A 328 9.82 -10.50 -2.14
CA LEU A 328 8.50 -10.21 -2.70
C LEU A 328 7.80 -9.10 -1.90
N THR A 329 7.72 -9.24 -0.59
CA THR A 329 7.01 -8.28 0.25
C THR A 329 7.69 -6.92 0.30
N PHE A 330 9.04 -6.89 0.28
CA PHE A 330 9.81 -5.65 0.15
C PHE A 330 9.51 -4.92 -1.17
N ALA A 331 9.54 -5.64 -2.30
CA ALA A 331 9.27 -5.04 -3.60
C ALA A 331 7.85 -4.49 -3.69
N LEU A 332 6.85 -5.27 -3.24
CA LEU A 332 5.45 -4.88 -3.24
C LEU A 332 5.22 -3.65 -2.36
N ALA A 333 5.62 -3.68 -1.10
CA ALA A 333 5.33 -2.60 -0.15
C ALA A 333 5.94 -1.25 -0.59
N ASN A 334 7.11 -1.27 -1.21
CA ASN A 334 7.70 -0.04 -1.75
C ASN A 334 7.04 0.43 -3.05
N ALA A 335 6.57 -0.49 -3.90
CA ALA A 335 5.77 -0.14 -5.07
C ALA A 335 4.43 0.50 -4.66
N GLU A 336 3.79 0.01 -3.60
CA GLU A 336 2.56 0.57 -3.06
C GLU A 336 2.76 1.96 -2.45
N LEU A 337 3.88 2.20 -1.75
CA LEU A 337 4.23 3.54 -1.29
C LEU A 337 4.33 4.50 -2.48
N ASP A 338 5.08 4.13 -3.51
CA ASP A 338 5.27 4.95 -4.70
C ASP A 338 3.94 5.18 -5.45
N ALA A 339 3.13 4.14 -5.60
CA ALA A 339 1.79 4.25 -6.19
C ALA A 339 0.89 5.19 -5.38
N SER A 340 0.94 5.12 -4.04
CA SER A 340 0.18 6.02 -3.18
C SER A 340 0.60 7.49 -3.34
N ILE A 341 1.91 7.75 -3.48
CA ILE A 341 2.44 9.10 -3.70
C ILE A 341 1.96 9.64 -5.05
N ALA A 342 2.10 8.86 -6.13
CA ALA A 342 1.64 9.25 -7.46
C ALA A 342 0.13 9.50 -7.51
N ALA A 343 -0.67 8.59 -6.92
CA ALA A 343 -2.13 8.70 -6.89
C ALA A 343 -2.61 9.91 -6.09
N TRP A 344 -2.02 10.17 -4.91
CA TRP A 344 -2.41 11.33 -4.10
C TRP A 344 -1.93 12.66 -4.69
N ASN A 345 -0.76 12.66 -5.35
CA ASN A 345 -0.31 13.80 -6.13
C ASN A 345 -1.32 14.14 -7.24
N ALA A 346 -1.79 13.14 -7.99
CA ALA A 346 -2.81 13.32 -9.01
C ALA A 346 -4.13 13.81 -8.41
N LYS A 347 -4.63 13.15 -7.35
CA LYS A 347 -5.85 13.55 -6.65
C LYS A 347 -5.78 15.00 -6.14
N ARG A 348 -4.67 15.40 -5.54
CA ARG A 348 -4.48 16.75 -5.01
C ARG A 348 -4.35 17.80 -6.12
N ARG A 349 -3.65 17.44 -7.20
CA ARG A 349 -3.42 18.35 -8.34
C ARG A 349 -4.70 18.64 -9.10
N TRP A 350 -5.48 17.61 -9.40
CA TRP A 350 -6.69 17.74 -10.19
C TRP A 350 -7.90 18.11 -9.32
N ASP A 351 -7.90 17.72 -8.05
CA ASP A 351 -8.98 18.02 -7.09
C ASP A 351 -10.37 17.75 -7.68
N TYR A 352 -10.50 16.62 -8.42
CA TYR A 352 -11.64 16.37 -9.29
C TYR A 352 -12.85 15.84 -8.52
N VAL A 353 -14.04 16.11 -9.06
CA VAL A 353 -15.33 15.71 -8.50
C VAL A 353 -15.43 14.19 -8.37
N ARG A 354 -16.06 13.72 -7.31
CA ARG A 354 -16.40 12.31 -7.13
C ARG A 354 -17.73 11.96 -7.80
N PRO A 355 -17.94 10.71 -8.27
CA PRO A 355 -19.18 10.27 -8.89
C PRO A 355 -20.42 10.62 -8.08
N ILE A 356 -20.38 10.42 -6.74
CA ILE A 356 -21.52 10.74 -5.86
C ILE A 356 -21.92 12.21 -5.91
N THR A 357 -20.98 13.14 -5.93
CA THR A 357 -21.26 14.58 -6.05
C THR A 357 -21.76 14.93 -7.44
N ALA A 358 -21.15 14.37 -8.48
CA ALA A 358 -21.59 14.55 -9.86
C ALA A 358 -23.04 14.08 -10.06
N VAL A 359 -23.36 12.85 -9.63
CA VAL A 359 -24.73 12.31 -9.70
C VAL A 359 -25.72 13.20 -8.93
N ARG A 360 -25.45 13.55 -7.68
CA ARG A 360 -26.33 14.38 -6.85
C ARG A 360 -26.56 15.76 -7.45
N THR A 361 -25.57 16.33 -8.11
CA THR A 361 -25.65 17.66 -8.73
C THR A 361 -26.43 17.60 -10.04
N ARG A 362 -26.10 16.62 -10.90
CA ARG A 362 -26.70 16.54 -12.27
C ARG A 362 -28.09 15.92 -12.28
N MET A 363 -28.39 15.06 -11.30
CA MET A 363 -29.69 14.39 -11.18
C MET A 363 -30.56 14.95 -10.05
N LYS A 364 -30.28 16.18 -9.61
CA LYS A 364 -31.05 16.82 -8.54
C LYS A 364 -32.55 16.83 -8.87
N GLY A 365 -33.36 16.30 -7.94
CA GLY A 365 -34.82 16.21 -8.11
C GLY A 365 -35.31 15.08 -9.01
N LYS A 366 -34.42 14.23 -9.53
CA LYS A 366 -34.78 13.02 -10.28
C LYS A 366 -34.61 11.78 -9.40
N LEU A 367 -35.52 10.82 -9.58
CA LEU A 367 -35.35 9.48 -9.01
C LEU A 367 -34.40 8.70 -9.92
N VAL A 368 -33.41 8.05 -9.33
CA VAL A 368 -32.46 7.18 -10.02
C VAL A 368 -32.48 5.81 -9.38
N LEU A 369 -32.31 4.76 -10.20
CA LEU A 369 -32.19 3.42 -9.70
C LEU A 369 -30.77 3.27 -9.12
N ALA A 370 -30.69 2.84 -7.87
CA ALA A 370 -29.44 2.62 -7.17
C ALA A 370 -29.51 1.30 -6.40
N TRP A 371 -28.33 0.72 -6.14
CA TRP A 371 -28.17 -0.42 -5.25
C TRP A 371 -28.07 -0.01 -3.79
#